data_2c512209475de3fb2113ae4a9b02e019
#
_entry.id   2c512209475de3fb2113ae4a9b02e019
#
_cell.length_a   1.000
_cell.length_b   1.000
_cell.length_c   1.000
_cell.angle_alpha   90.00
_cell.angle_beta   90.00
_cell.angle_gamma   90.00
#
_symmetry.space_group_name_H-M   'P 1'
#
loop_
_entity.id
_entity.type
_entity.pdbx_description
1 polymer ?
#
loop_
_entity_poly.entity_id
_entity_poly.type
_entity_poly.pdbx_seq_one_letter_code
_entity_poly.pdbx_strand_id
1 'polypeptide(L)'
;MCIRDSWRLGCQVKVKENMDISVPEEVFGVKKWEATVVSNYNVASFIKEFIVEVPEDMPYKAGGYIQIDIPDCEVNYEDIDITAHPEEHPDDANKFQLEWDKFKLWPLKMVNDDEVTRAYSMASYPAEGRRIMLNVRVATPPWDPSKNDYADVNPGVASTYIFSKKPGDKVTISGPYGEFFINESDAEMLYIGGGAGMAPMRSHLYELFKTIK
;
A
#
# COMPACT_ATOMS: atom_id res chain seq x y z
N MET A 1 19.80 -13.71 2.44
CA MET A 1 19.12 -13.83 1.13
C MET A 1 19.65 -15.07 0.45
N CYS A 2 18.83 -16.14 0.37
CA CYS A 2 19.24 -17.38 -0.29
C CYS A 2 19.15 -17.20 -1.80
N ILE A 3 20.29 -17.06 -2.45
CA ILE A 3 20.39 -17.09 -3.91
C ILE A 3 20.45 -18.57 -4.30
N ARG A 4 19.38 -19.11 -4.86
CA ARG A 4 19.41 -20.46 -5.44
C ARG A 4 20.08 -20.37 -6.80
N ASP A 5 21.12 -21.10 -6.96
CA ASP A 5 22.02 -21.30 -8.10
C ASP A 5 21.95 -20.34 -9.30
N SER A 6 20.88 -20.29 -10.07
CA SER A 6 20.73 -19.45 -11.26
C SER A 6 19.87 -18.19 -11.07
N TRP A 7 19.27 -17.98 -9.89
CA TRP A 7 18.38 -16.84 -9.65
C TRP A 7 19.15 -15.60 -9.22
N ARG A 8 18.81 -14.44 -9.78
CA ARG A 8 19.38 -13.13 -9.46
C ARG A 8 18.26 -12.09 -9.41
N LEU A 9 18.46 -11.03 -8.64
CA LEU A 9 17.59 -9.87 -8.71
C LEU A 9 17.88 -9.11 -10.01
N GLY A 10 16.86 -8.91 -10.83
CA GLY A 10 17.01 -8.26 -12.14
C GLY A 10 17.69 -6.88 -12.06
N CYS A 11 17.39 -6.11 -11.01
CA CYS A 11 18.01 -4.79 -10.77
C CYS A 11 19.52 -4.85 -10.44
N GLN A 12 20.07 -6.03 -10.15
CA GLN A 12 21.49 -6.24 -9.83
C GLN A 12 22.25 -6.95 -10.96
N VAL A 13 21.57 -7.34 -12.02
CA VAL A 13 22.20 -7.99 -13.17
C VAL A 13 22.92 -6.94 -14.01
N LYS A 14 24.21 -7.13 -14.21
CA LYS A 14 25.00 -6.30 -15.13
C LYS A 14 24.97 -6.91 -16.54
N VAL A 15 24.57 -6.12 -17.51
CA VAL A 15 24.65 -6.52 -18.92
C VAL A 15 26.13 -6.52 -19.34
N LYS A 16 26.66 -7.68 -19.68
CA LYS A 16 28.08 -7.86 -20.10
C LYS A 16 28.21 -8.29 -21.55
N GLU A 17 27.16 -8.85 -22.10
CA GLU A 17 27.07 -9.36 -23.49
C GLU A 17 25.60 -9.36 -23.91
N ASN A 18 25.32 -9.79 -25.14
CA ASN A 18 23.94 -9.94 -25.59
C ASN A 18 23.20 -10.92 -24.69
N MET A 19 21.95 -10.58 -24.34
CA MET A 19 21.08 -11.44 -23.52
C MET A 19 19.67 -11.42 -24.06
N ASP A 20 18.98 -12.54 -23.90
CA ASP A 20 17.54 -12.65 -24.13
C ASP A 20 16.80 -12.37 -22.82
N ILE A 21 15.78 -11.52 -22.87
CA ILE A 21 14.94 -11.19 -21.72
C ILE A 21 13.52 -11.65 -22.05
N SER A 22 13.00 -12.57 -21.22
CA SER A 22 11.59 -12.94 -21.27
C SER A 22 10.82 -12.13 -20.23
N VAL A 23 9.78 -11.45 -20.68
CA VAL A 23 8.90 -10.64 -19.82
C VAL A 23 7.50 -11.25 -19.92
N PRO A 24 6.81 -11.49 -18.78
CA PRO A 24 5.44 -11.96 -18.78
C PRO A 24 4.51 -11.03 -19.59
N GLU A 25 3.56 -11.60 -20.32
CA GLU A 25 2.64 -10.82 -21.17
C GLU A 25 1.80 -9.84 -20.36
N GLU A 26 1.50 -10.16 -19.12
CA GLU A 26 0.72 -9.31 -18.20
C GLU A 26 1.37 -7.94 -17.97
N VAL A 27 2.69 -7.84 -18.11
CA VAL A 27 3.42 -6.56 -17.97
C VAL A 27 3.05 -5.58 -19.08
N PHE A 28 2.68 -6.06 -20.26
CA PHE A 28 2.28 -5.22 -21.38
C PHE A 28 0.83 -4.72 -21.30
N GLY A 29 0.03 -5.30 -20.42
CA GLY A 29 -1.38 -4.90 -20.16
C GLY A 29 -1.53 -3.84 -19.08
N VAL A 30 -0.43 -3.34 -18.52
CA VAL A 30 -0.45 -2.32 -17.48
C VAL A 30 -1.01 -1.01 -18.00
N LYS A 31 -2.02 -0.52 -17.30
CA LYS A 31 -2.63 0.79 -17.56
C LYS A 31 -2.35 1.75 -16.41
N LYS A 32 -2.48 3.04 -16.70
CA LYS A 32 -2.41 4.11 -15.72
C LYS A 32 -3.78 4.80 -15.64
N TRP A 33 -4.28 5.01 -14.42
CA TRP A 33 -5.57 5.65 -14.16
C TRP A 33 -5.44 6.78 -13.17
N GLU A 34 -6.27 7.79 -13.34
CA GLU A 34 -6.59 8.74 -12.30
C GLU A 34 -7.75 8.16 -11.47
N ALA A 35 -7.46 7.66 -10.30
CA ALA A 35 -8.43 7.09 -9.37
C ALA A 35 -8.92 8.16 -8.39
N THR A 36 -10.17 8.01 -7.92
CA THR A 36 -10.77 8.90 -6.92
C THR A 36 -10.74 8.26 -5.55
N VAL A 37 -10.27 8.96 -4.55
CA VAL A 37 -10.31 8.51 -3.16
C VAL A 37 -11.76 8.43 -2.69
N VAL A 38 -12.18 7.24 -2.24
CA VAL A 38 -13.52 6.97 -1.69
C VAL A 38 -13.53 7.15 -0.18
N SER A 39 -12.54 6.57 0.49
CA SER A 39 -12.36 6.67 1.93
C SER A 39 -10.90 6.51 2.33
N ASN A 40 -10.54 7.03 3.51
CA ASN A 40 -9.19 6.98 4.04
C ASN A 40 -9.19 7.06 5.57
N TYR A 41 -9.70 6.01 6.22
CA TYR A 41 -9.87 5.96 7.67
C TYR A 41 -8.75 5.19 8.36
N ASN A 42 -8.44 5.59 9.60
CA ASN A 42 -7.57 4.80 10.45
C ASN A 42 -8.30 3.54 10.95
N VAL A 43 -7.72 2.37 10.71
CA VAL A 43 -8.14 1.07 11.26
C VAL A 43 -7.22 0.63 12.40
N ALA A 44 -6.08 1.29 12.55
CA ALA A 44 -5.19 1.19 13.71
C ALA A 44 -4.43 2.52 13.84
N SER A 45 -3.74 2.73 14.98
CA SER A 45 -3.05 4.00 15.27
C SER A 45 -2.16 4.51 14.13
N PHE A 46 -1.55 3.59 13.39
CA PHE A 46 -0.58 3.90 12.32
C PHE A 46 -0.92 3.22 10.99
N ILE A 47 -2.14 2.70 10.82
CA ILE A 47 -2.56 2.02 9.59
C ILE A 47 -3.90 2.60 9.14
N LYS A 48 -3.96 3.00 7.89
CA LYS A 48 -5.18 3.39 7.21
C LYS A 48 -5.68 2.29 6.28
N GLU A 49 -7.00 2.15 6.22
CA GLU A 49 -7.71 1.58 5.11
C GLU A 49 -7.92 2.69 4.09
N PHE A 50 -7.28 2.56 2.94
CA PHE A 50 -7.34 3.52 1.85
C PHE A 50 -8.06 2.89 0.67
N ILE A 51 -9.22 3.44 0.32
CA ILE A 51 -10.04 2.95 -0.79
C ILE A 51 -10.08 3.99 -1.90
N VAL A 52 -9.72 3.55 -3.11
CA VAL A 52 -9.86 4.35 -4.33
C VAL A 52 -10.80 3.66 -5.31
N GLU A 53 -11.46 4.44 -6.15
CA GLU A 53 -12.27 3.94 -7.25
C GLU A 53 -11.62 4.30 -8.58
N VAL A 54 -11.41 3.28 -9.43
CA VAL A 54 -10.91 3.45 -10.80
C VAL A 54 -12.06 3.74 -11.76
N PRO A 55 -11.83 4.48 -12.85
CA PRO A 55 -12.91 4.88 -13.77
C PRO A 55 -13.48 3.72 -14.60
N GLU A 56 -12.72 2.64 -14.75
CA GLU A 56 -13.11 1.43 -15.50
C GLU A 56 -12.69 0.17 -14.73
N ASP A 57 -13.19 -0.98 -15.15
CA ASP A 57 -12.82 -2.25 -14.52
C ASP A 57 -11.34 -2.55 -14.73
N MET A 58 -10.68 -2.92 -13.64
CA MET A 58 -9.30 -3.39 -13.63
C MET A 58 -9.29 -4.90 -13.37
N PRO A 59 -9.10 -5.74 -14.40
CA PRO A 59 -9.04 -7.18 -14.22
C PRO A 59 -7.72 -7.54 -13.51
N TYR A 60 -7.80 -8.14 -12.33
CA TYR A 60 -6.63 -8.60 -11.57
C TYR A 60 -6.91 -9.93 -10.88
N LYS A 61 -5.87 -10.57 -10.36
CA LYS A 61 -5.97 -11.76 -9.53
C LYS A 61 -5.76 -11.38 -8.07
N ALA A 62 -6.46 -12.06 -7.15
CA ALA A 62 -6.26 -11.88 -5.71
C ALA A 62 -4.80 -12.06 -5.32
N GLY A 63 -4.27 -11.14 -4.51
CA GLY A 63 -2.85 -11.07 -4.15
C GLY A 63 -1.99 -10.16 -5.05
N GLY A 64 -2.59 -9.58 -6.10
CA GLY A 64 -1.93 -8.58 -6.92
C GLY A 64 -1.64 -7.27 -6.19
N TYR A 65 -0.89 -6.39 -6.83
CA TYR A 65 -0.57 -5.05 -6.32
C TYR A 65 -0.76 -3.98 -7.40
N ILE A 66 -0.86 -2.75 -6.95
CA ILE A 66 -0.81 -1.55 -7.79
C ILE A 66 0.42 -0.72 -7.45
N GLN A 67 0.78 0.17 -8.33
CA GLN A 67 1.72 1.25 -8.03
C GLN A 67 0.96 2.56 -7.92
N ILE A 68 1.43 3.44 -7.03
CA ILE A 68 0.91 4.80 -6.86
C ILE A 68 2.04 5.75 -7.21
N ASP A 69 1.74 6.73 -8.07
CA ASP A 69 2.63 7.84 -8.36
C ASP A 69 2.42 8.94 -7.32
N ILE A 70 3.49 9.39 -6.73
CA ILE A 70 3.52 10.47 -5.76
C ILE A 70 4.24 11.65 -6.42
N PRO A 71 3.55 12.76 -6.69
CA PRO A 71 4.17 13.96 -7.26
C PRO A 71 5.11 14.63 -6.25
N ASP A 72 5.80 15.68 -6.68
CA ASP A 72 6.42 16.62 -5.77
C ASP A 72 5.36 17.21 -4.84
N CYS A 73 5.59 17.16 -3.54
CA CYS A 73 4.64 17.63 -2.54
C CYS A 73 5.28 17.75 -1.15
N GLU A 74 4.65 18.57 -0.33
CA GLU A 74 4.93 18.65 1.10
C GLU A 74 3.67 18.24 1.89
N VAL A 75 3.85 17.53 2.99
CA VAL A 75 2.77 17.15 3.91
C VAL A 75 3.21 17.40 5.34
N ASN A 76 2.49 18.25 6.06
CA ASN A 76 2.62 18.39 7.50
C ASN A 76 1.73 17.36 8.18
N TYR A 77 2.23 16.65 9.18
CA TYR A 77 1.46 15.63 9.87
C TYR A 77 0.28 16.21 10.67
N GLU A 78 0.37 17.49 11.06
CA GLU A 78 -0.74 18.21 11.72
C GLU A 78 -1.98 18.37 10.84
N ASP A 79 -1.82 18.30 9.50
CA ASP A 79 -2.92 18.39 8.53
C ASP A 79 -3.55 17.03 8.20
N ILE A 80 -2.97 15.93 8.70
CA ILE A 80 -3.44 14.57 8.43
C ILE A 80 -4.68 14.27 9.28
N ASP A 81 -5.74 13.87 8.62
CA ASP A 81 -6.93 13.34 9.28
C ASP A 81 -6.69 11.89 9.74
N ILE A 82 -6.79 11.63 11.03
CA ILE A 82 -6.64 10.30 11.65
C ILE A 82 -7.96 9.74 12.22
N THR A 83 -9.07 10.19 11.65
CA THR A 83 -10.40 9.70 12.06
C THR A 83 -10.45 8.17 11.99
N ALA A 84 -10.92 7.55 13.06
CA ALA A 84 -11.11 6.11 13.12
C ALA A 84 -12.24 5.66 12.18
N HIS A 85 -12.14 4.42 11.69
CA HIS A 85 -13.14 3.88 10.78
C HIS A 85 -14.52 3.85 11.45
N PRO A 86 -15.56 4.48 10.87
CA PRO A 86 -16.84 4.69 11.53
C PRO A 86 -17.62 3.40 11.80
N GLU A 87 -17.44 2.36 11.00
CA GLU A 87 -18.07 1.05 11.22
C GLU A 87 -17.41 0.27 12.36
N GLU A 88 -16.10 0.46 12.56
CA GLU A 88 -15.35 -0.21 13.63
C GLU A 88 -15.39 0.56 14.94
N HIS A 89 -15.49 1.88 14.88
CA HIS A 89 -15.47 2.80 16.03
C HIS A 89 -16.54 3.88 15.92
N PRO A 90 -17.84 3.49 15.92
CA PRO A 90 -18.94 4.44 15.68
C PRO A 90 -19.02 5.55 16.72
N ASP A 91 -18.59 5.28 17.95
CA ASP A 91 -18.69 6.20 19.08
C ASP A 91 -17.37 6.89 19.44
N ASP A 92 -16.28 6.59 18.74
CA ASP A 92 -14.94 7.11 19.05
C ASP A 92 -14.11 7.42 17.79
N ALA A 93 -14.49 8.48 17.11
CA ALA A 93 -13.77 8.95 15.93
C ALA A 93 -12.31 9.36 16.20
N ASN A 94 -12.00 9.75 17.45
CA ASN A 94 -10.68 10.23 17.86
C ASN A 94 -9.82 9.16 18.56
N LYS A 95 -10.21 7.90 18.45
CA LYS A 95 -9.59 6.77 19.14
C LYS A 95 -8.06 6.75 19.11
N PHE A 96 -7.46 7.18 18.02
CA PHE A 96 -6.01 7.09 17.77
C PHE A 96 -5.24 8.36 18.12
N GLN A 97 -5.92 9.43 18.58
CA GLN A 97 -5.31 10.72 18.91
C GLN A 97 -4.22 10.60 19.98
N LEU A 98 -4.51 9.85 21.04
CA LEU A 98 -3.58 9.69 22.18
C LEU A 98 -2.26 9.03 21.79
N GLU A 99 -2.28 8.07 20.84
CA GLU A 99 -1.06 7.43 20.34
C GLU A 99 -0.24 8.40 19.49
N TRP A 100 -0.88 9.20 18.64
CA TRP A 100 -0.20 10.21 17.85
C TRP A 100 0.45 11.29 18.72
N ASP A 101 -0.24 11.73 19.80
CA ASP A 101 0.31 12.65 20.80
C ASP A 101 1.51 12.00 21.51
N LYS A 102 1.33 10.77 22.02
CA LYS A 102 2.35 10.02 22.75
C LYS A 102 3.62 9.81 21.92
N PHE A 103 3.48 9.49 20.63
CA PHE A 103 4.58 9.26 19.73
C PHE A 103 5.05 10.52 19.01
N LYS A 104 4.55 11.70 19.38
CA LYS A 104 4.98 13.01 18.85
C LYS A 104 4.97 13.07 17.32
N LEU A 105 3.89 12.60 16.69
CA LEU A 105 3.82 12.55 15.23
C LEU A 105 3.50 13.91 14.60
N TRP A 106 2.72 14.74 15.26
CA TRP A 106 2.21 16.00 14.72
C TRP A 106 3.27 16.97 14.21
N PRO A 107 4.45 17.10 14.86
CA PRO A 107 5.50 18.01 14.37
C PRO A 107 6.24 17.51 13.13
N LEU A 108 5.98 16.26 12.68
CA LEU A 108 6.68 15.73 11.51
C LEU A 108 6.23 16.42 10.22
N LYS A 109 7.16 16.55 9.31
CA LYS A 109 6.92 17.06 7.96
C LYS A 109 7.59 16.13 6.94
N MET A 110 6.87 15.77 5.90
CA MET A 110 7.40 15.04 4.75
C MET A 110 7.55 16.00 3.58
N VAL A 111 8.71 15.92 2.91
CA VAL A 111 9.01 16.66 1.68
C VAL A 111 9.36 15.67 0.60
N ASN A 112 8.81 15.85 -0.59
CA ASN A 112 9.12 15.08 -1.78
C ASN A 112 9.40 16.05 -2.93
N ASP A 113 10.64 16.14 -3.36
CA ASP A 113 11.08 17.09 -4.38
C ASP A 113 10.97 16.54 -5.82
N ASP A 114 10.81 15.20 -5.94
CA ASP A 114 10.75 14.51 -7.23
C ASP A 114 9.57 13.53 -7.26
N GLU A 115 9.01 13.30 -8.44
CA GLU A 115 8.00 12.26 -8.63
C GLU A 115 8.58 10.88 -8.31
N VAL A 116 7.91 10.14 -7.44
CA VAL A 116 8.30 8.77 -7.09
C VAL A 116 7.11 7.83 -7.20
N THR A 117 7.37 6.57 -7.53
CA THR A 117 6.35 5.51 -7.61
C THR A 117 6.61 4.45 -6.55
N ARG A 118 5.54 3.98 -5.87
CA ARG A 118 5.64 2.91 -4.88
C ARG A 118 4.54 1.88 -5.05
N ALA A 119 4.90 0.62 -4.81
CA ALA A 119 4.01 -0.53 -4.91
C ALA A 119 3.25 -0.79 -3.60
N TYR A 120 1.96 -1.12 -3.73
CA TYR A 120 1.09 -1.49 -2.63
C TYR A 120 0.24 -2.70 -3.00
N SER A 121 0.32 -3.76 -2.18
CA SER A 121 -0.55 -4.94 -2.34
C SER A 121 -2.01 -4.57 -2.12
N MET A 122 -2.88 -5.06 -2.98
CA MET A 122 -4.32 -4.87 -2.86
C MET A 122 -4.89 -5.74 -1.75
N ALA A 123 -5.67 -5.13 -0.86
CA ALA A 123 -6.48 -5.83 0.13
C ALA A 123 -7.86 -6.21 -0.43
N SER A 124 -8.34 -5.51 -1.45
CA SER A 124 -9.53 -5.87 -2.22
C SER A 124 -9.30 -7.16 -3.01
N TYR A 125 -10.39 -7.90 -3.29
CA TYR A 125 -10.38 -9.04 -4.19
C TYR A 125 -11.19 -8.71 -5.46
N PRO A 126 -11.04 -9.46 -6.57
CA PRO A 126 -11.60 -9.07 -7.88
C PRO A 126 -13.10 -8.77 -7.89
N ALA A 127 -13.91 -9.47 -7.09
CA ALA A 127 -15.35 -9.26 -7.06
C ALA A 127 -15.79 -7.94 -6.35
N GLU A 128 -14.87 -7.19 -5.72
CA GLU A 128 -15.15 -5.83 -5.22
C GLU A 128 -15.16 -4.79 -6.35
N GLY A 129 -14.88 -5.22 -7.59
CA GLY A 129 -15.04 -4.43 -8.80
C GLY A 129 -14.02 -3.29 -8.92
N ARG A 130 -14.50 -2.07 -9.17
CA ARG A 130 -13.65 -0.90 -9.38
C ARG A 130 -13.06 -0.29 -8.12
N ARG A 131 -13.41 -0.80 -6.95
CA ARG A 131 -12.87 -0.33 -5.66
C ARG A 131 -11.61 -1.09 -5.31
N ILE A 132 -10.52 -0.37 -5.21
CA ILE A 132 -9.22 -0.89 -4.81
C ILE A 132 -8.95 -0.46 -3.39
N MET A 133 -8.81 -1.44 -2.50
CA MET A 133 -8.51 -1.23 -1.10
C MET A 133 -7.03 -1.52 -0.83
N LEU A 134 -6.39 -0.65 -0.10
CA LEU A 134 -5.03 -0.80 0.40
C LEU A 134 -5.01 -0.66 1.93
N ASN A 135 -4.14 -1.40 2.59
CA ASN A 135 -3.80 -1.18 3.99
C ASN A 135 -2.42 -0.54 4.05
N VAL A 136 -2.37 0.72 4.46
CA VAL A 136 -1.14 1.50 4.42
C VAL A 136 -0.70 1.87 5.83
N ARG A 137 0.52 1.44 6.20
CA ARG A 137 1.15 1.87 7.45
C ARG A 137 1.98 3.12 7.20
N VAL A 138 1.80 4.16 8.02
CA VAL A 138 2.66 5.34 7.97
C VAL A 138 4.08 4.98 8.38
N ALA A 139 5.05 5.40 7.59
CA ALA A 139 6.48 5.19 7.87
C ALA A 139 7.07 6.46 8.47
N THR A 140 7.27 6.46 9.77
CA THR A 140 7.93 7.55 10.50
C THR A 140 9.45 7.43 10.41
N PRO A 141 10.19 8.52 10.62
CA PRO A 141 11.63 8.45 10.85
C PRO A 141 11.95 7.50 12.02
N PRO A 142 13.13 6.90 12.07
CA PRO A 142 13.57 6.12 13.23
C PRO A 142 13.62 6.99 14.48
N TRP A 143 13.24 6.42 15.62
CA TRP A 143 13.40 7.08 16.92
C TRP A 143 14.86 7.14 17.31
N ASP A 144 15.37 8.32 17.67
CA ASP A 144 16.71 8.53 18.19
C ASP A 144 16.67 8.71 19.73
N PRO A 145 17.04 7.68 20.52
CA PRO A 145 17.00 7.77 21.97
C PRO A 145 17.91 8.86 22.55
N SER A 146 18.97 9.22 21.84
CA SER A 146 19.93 10.24 22.31
C SER A 146 19.34 11.64 22.29
N LYS A 147 18.43 11.89 21.37
CA LYS A 147 17.72 13.16 21.22
C LYS A 147 16.36 13.17 21.94
N ASN A 148 15.88 11.99 22.37
CA ASN A 148 14.49 11.77 22.81
C ASN A 148 13.49 12.30 21.78
N ASP A 149 13.79 12.08 20.49
CA ASP A 149 13.02 12.55 19.35
C ASP A 149 13.31 11.67 18.13
N TYR A 150 12.66 11.96 17.00
CA TYR A 150 12.95 11.32 15.73
C TYR A 150 14.31 11.71 15.16
N ALA A 151 14.92 10.79 14.41
CA ALA A 151 16.10 11.10 13.62
C ALA A 151 15.77 12.16 12.55
N ASP A 152 16.75 12.98 12.20
CA ASP A 152 16.63 14.02 11.19
C ASP A 152 16.69 13.42 9.78
N VAL A 153 15.66 12.66 9.43
CA VAL A 153 15.44 12.06 8.11
C VAL A 153 13.99 12.23 7.71
N ASN A 154 13.75 12.32 6.41
CA ASN A 154 12.40 12.48 5.88
C ASN A 154 11.51 11.29 6.23
N PRO A 155 10.25 11.50 6.65
CA PRO A 155 9.27 10.42 6.75
C PRO A 155 9.04 9.70 5.41
N GLY A 156 8.43 8.52 5.48
CA GLY A 156 8.13 7.74 4.28
C GLY A 156 7.20 8.49 3.32
N VAL A 157 7.72 8.89 2.15
CA VAL A 157 7.05 9.74 1.17
C VAL A 157 5.68 9.20 0.78
N ALA A 158 5.61 7.98 0.26
CA ALA A 158 4.36 7.43 -0.26
C ALA A 158 3.30 7.20 0.83
N SER A 159 3.71 6.66 1.98
CA SER A 159 2.77 6.43 3.07
C SER A 159 2.20 7.73 3.64
N THR A 160 3.02 8.78 3.77
CA THR A 160 2.57 10.09 4.23
C THR A 160 1.67 10.76 3.20
N TYR A 161 2.01 10.69 1.91
CA TYR A 161 1.14 11.16 0.83
C TYR A 161 -0.24 10.50 0.87
N ILE A 162 -0.30 9.17 1.03
CA ILE A 162 -1.58 8.46 1.13
C ILE A 162 -2.33 8.91 2.39
N PHE A 163 -1.64 9.05 3.52
CA PHE A 163 -2.26 9.48 4.78
C PHE A 163 -2.88 10.88 4.70
N SER A 164 -2.35 11.76 3.85
CA SER A 164 -2.87 13.13 3.66
C SER A 164 -4.12 13.19 2.77
N LYS A 165 -4.43 12.13 2.03
CA LYS A 165 -5.55 12.14 1.07
C LYS A 165 -6.91 12.09 1.76
N LYS A 166 -7.87 12.81 1.16
CA LYS A 166 -9.26 12.92 1.63
C LYS A 166 -10.21 12.38 0.57
N PRO A 167 -11.41 11.93 0.96
CA PRO A 167 -12.45 11.55 0.00
C PRO A 167 -12.66 12.63 -1.08
N GLY A 168 -12.68 12.23 -2.34
CA GLY A 168 -12.77 13.10 -3.51
C GLY A 168 -11.42 13.49 -4.14
N ASP A 169 -10.31 13.33 -3.44
CA ASP A 169 -8.99 13.58 -4.01
C ASP A 169 -8.68 12.61 -5.16
N LYS A 170 -7.77 13.04 -6.04
CA LYS A 170 -7.29 12.22 -7.15
C LYS A 170 -5.90 11.67 -6.84
N VAL A 171 -5.69 10.43 -7.24
CA VAL A 171 -4.39 9.76 -7.18
C VAL A 171 -4.13 9.01 -8.48
N THR A 172 -2.91 9.08 -8.96
CA THR A 172 -2.50 8.32 -10.15
C THR A 172 -2.03 6.94 -9.71
N ILE A 173 -2.67 5.91 -10.26
CA ILE A 173 -2.29 4.53 -10.01
C ILE A 173 -1.99 3.82 -11.33
N SER A 174 -1.18 2.78 -11.27
CA SER A 174 -0.92 1.87 -12.39
C SER A 174 -0.99 0.42 -11.94
N GLY A 175 -1.36 -0.47 -12.86
CA GLY A 175 -1.46 -1.89 -12.58
C GLY A 175 -2.35 -2.63 -13.59
N PRO A 176 -2.84 -3.82 -13.21
CA PRO A 176 -2.41 -4.60 -12.05
C PRO A 176 -1.03 -5.23 -12.24
N TYR A 177 -0.36 -5.51 -11.14
CA TYR A 177 0.91 -6.25 -11.10
C TYR A 177 0.81 -7.40 -10.09
N GLY A 178 1.76 -8.33 -10.11
CA GLY A 178 1.97 -9.28 -9.03
C GLY A 178 2.26 -10.70 -9.48
N GLU A 179 2.78 -11.46 -8.51
CA GLU A 179 3.08 -12.89 -8.65
C GLU A 179 2.65 -13.66 -7.39
N PHE A 180 2.19 -12.97 -6.35
CA PHE A 180 1.75 -13.58 -5.10
C PHE A 180 0.27 -13.96 -5.19
N PHE A 181 -0.03 -14.93 -6.06
CA PHE A 181 -1.39 -15.40 -6.28
C PHE A 181 -1.70 -16.65 -5.45
N ILE A 182 -3.00 -16.97 -5.35
CA ILE A 182 -3.46 -18.18 -4.70
C ILE A 182 -2.89 -19.38 -5.47
N ASN A 183 -2.31 -20.32 -4.73
CA ASN A 183 -1.93 -21.61 -5.30
C ASN A 183 -3.15 -22.53 -5.31
N GLU A 184 -3.66 -22.83 -6.50
CA GLU A 184 -4.81 -23.73 -6.70
C GLU A 184 -4.37 -25.16 -6.43
N SER A 185 -4.57 -25.62 -5.20
CA SER A 185 -4.28 -26.99 -4.77
C SER A 185 -5.25 -27.40 -3.65
N ASP A 186 -5.40 -28.71 -3.44
CA ASP A 186 -6.18 -29.27 -2.32
C ASP A 186 -5.39 -29.27 -1.00
N ALA A 187 -4.19 -28.69 -0.97
CA ALA A 187 -3.36 -28.61 0.22
C ALA A 187 -3.92 -27.60 1.22
N GLU A 188 -3.72 -27.91 2.51
CA GLU A 188 -4.00 -26.98 3.59
C GLU A 188 -3.11 -25.74 3.47
N MET A 189 -3.69 -24.54 3.59
CA MET A 189 -2.99 -23.28 3.44
C MET A 189 -2.87 -22.56 4.78
N LEU A 190 -1.65 -22.17 5.14
CA LEU A 190 -1.36 -21.36 6.31
C LEU A 190 -1.03 -19.93 5.86
N TYR A 191 -1.84 -18.97 6.27
CA TYR A 191 -1.64 -17.54 6.02
C TYR A 191 -0.99 -16.86 7.23
N ILE A 192 0.17 -16.21 7.01
CA ILE A 192 0.89 -15.48 8.06
C ILE A 192 1.10 -14.05 7.55
N GLY A 193 0.46 -13.08 8.20
CA GLY A 193 0.58 -11.67 7.88
C GLY A 193 0.60 -10.81 9.14
N GLY A 194 1.35 -9.71 9.12
CA GLY A 194 1.45 -8.77 10.23
C GLY A 194 1.10 -7.34 9.78
N GLY A 195 0.19 -6.67 10.51
CA GLY A 195 -0.22 -5.30 10.22
C GLY A 195 -0.69 -5.13 8.77
N ALA A 196 -0.15 -4.13 8.05
CA ALA A 196 -0.48 -3.89 6.64
C ALA A 196 -0.12 -5.06 5.70
N GLY A 197 0.74 -5.99 6.12
CA GLY A 197 1.04 -7.22 5.39
C GLY A 197 -0.14 -8.20 5.28
N MET A 198 -1.25 -7.94 6.01
CA MET A 198 -2.50 -8.66 5.84
C MET A 198 -3.25 -8.30 4.54
N ALA A 199 -2.89 -7.24 3.84
CA ALA A 199 -3.58 -6.80 2.63
C ALA A 199 -3.73 -7.94 1.58
N PRO A 200 -2.65 -8.56 1.06
CA PRO A 200 -2.80 -9.65 0.09
C PRO A 200 -3.48 -10.89 0.69
N MET A 201 -3.33 -11.12 2.00
CA MET A 201 -3.99 -12.24 2.68
C MET A 201 -5.52 -12.05 2.71
N ARG A 202 -6.00 -10.82 2.98
CA ARG A 202 -7.43 -10.50 2.90
C ARG A 202 -7.96 -10.78 1.49
N SER A 203 -7.26 -10.31 0.47
CA SER A 203 -7.63 -10.54 -0.92
C SER A 203 -7.78 -12.04 -1.23
N HIS A 204 -6.80 -12.86 -0.85
CA HIS A 204 -6.85 -14.32 -1.03
C HIS A 204 -8.01 -14.96 -0.29
N LEU A 205 -8.19 -14.63 1.00
CA LEU A 205 -9.23 -15.26 1.83
C LEU A 205 -10.64 -14.93 1.30
N TYR A 206 -10.86 -13.68 0.88
CA TYR A 206 -12.14 -13.30 0.30
C TYR A 206 -12.40 -14.00 -1.05
N GLU A 207 -11.39 -14.10 -1.90
CA GLU A 207 -11.51 -14.85 -3.16
C GLU A 207 -11.84 -16.32 -2.91
N LEU A 208 -11.10 -16.99 -2.01
CA LEU A 208 -11.31 -18.38 -1.65
C LEU A 208 -12.71 -18.63 -1.07
N PHE A 209 -13.16 -17.79 -0.14
CA PHE A 209 -14.40 -18.05 0.60
C PHE A 209 -15.65 -17.45 -0.02
N LYS A 210 -15.54 -16.49 -0.92
CA LYS A 210 -16.70 -15.82 -1.52
C LYS A 210 -16.89 -16.09 -3.01
N THR A 211 -15.81 -16.43 -3.73
CA THR A 211 -15.86 -16.62 -5.18
C THR A 211 -15.65 -18.09 -5.57
N ILE A 212 -14.64 -18.75 -4.99
CA ILE A 212 -14.24 -20.11 -5.43
C ILE A 212 -15.06 -21.22 -4.75
N LYS A 213 -15.74 -20.97 -3.65
CA LYS A 213 -16.57 -21.96 -2.94
C LYS A 213 -17.90 -22.22 -3.61
#